data_807dc9b3000fd7b65709910e2ccc872f
#
_entry.id   807dc9b3000fd7b65709910e2ccc872f
#
_cell.length_a   1.000
_cell.length_b   1.000
_cell.length_c   1.000
_cell.angle_alpha   90.00
_cell.angle_beta   90.00
_cell.angle_gamma   90.00
#
_symmetry.space_group_name_H-M   'P 1'
#
loop_
_entity.id
_entity.type
_entity.pdbx_description
1 polymer ?
#
loop_
_entity_poly.entity_id
_entity_poly.type
_entity_poly.pdbx_seq_one_letter_code
_entity_poly.pdbx_strand_id
1 'polypeptide(L)'
;MSENSENGLTHKQFVLLGLVAEFPSHAYNINQRIEERGMRAWTAIGKSSIYRVIGELEDAEFVEFYEEEVDNRVRKIYTITNLGFKVLKKKMFNVLSEFMGKKDEDFYVAFSMLPLLSREEQIKAINHSLDKIKKHKKGLEWMLEQNSHMPLNVRGLFEHPIRILGTDIEFLEWVLEEIKKGGDQFDSESYGK
;
A
#
# COMPACT_ATOMS: atom_id res chain seq x y z
N MET A 1 9.99 -20.45 19.12
CA MET A 1 9.23 -20.44 17.84
C MET A 1 8.10 -19.48 18.06
N SER A 2 8.22 -18.29 17.51
CA SER A 2 7.42 -17.12 17.88
C SER A 2 6.10 -17.07 17.13
N GLU A 3 5.01 -16.90 17.87
CA GLU A 3 3.63 -16.67 17.42
C GLU A 3 3.42 -15.41 16.55
N ASN A 4 4.50 -14.75 16.13
CA ASN A 4 4.44 -13.49 15.38
C ASN A 4 4.25 -13.65 13.85
N SER A 5 4.17 -14.87 13.32
CA SER A 5 4.06 -15.09 11.86
C SER A 5 2.62 -15.09 11.30
N GLU A 6 1.59 -15.04 12.15
CA GLU A 6 0.20 -14.94 11.70
C GLU A 6 -0.36 -13.50 11.72
N ASN A 7 0.22 -12.59 12.50
CA ASN A 7 -0.11 -11.17 12.45
C ASN A 7 0.71 -10.51 11.32
N GLY A 8 0.07 -10.22 10.21
CA GLY A 8 0.67 -9.57 9.05
C GLY A 8 1.40 -8.26 9.41
N LEU A 9 2.18 -7.70 8.47
CA LEU A 9 2.91 -6.44 8.64
C LEU A 9 2.03 -5.33 9.21
N THR A 10 2.49 -4.66 10.25
CA THR A 10 1.89 -3.39 10.70
C THR A 10 2.05 -2.34 9.60
N HIS A 11 1.24 -1.27 9.62
CA HIS A 11 1.34 -0.18 8.65
C HIS A 11 2.78 0.36 8.51
N LYS A 12 3.48 0.62 9.62
CA LYS A 12 4.86 1.14 9.61
C LYS A 12 5.86 0.14 9.04
N GLN A 13 5.73 -1.14 9.37
CA GLN A 13 6.54 -2.21 8.79
C GLN A 13 6.28 -2.35 7.28
N PHE A 14 5.03 -2.24 6.86
CA PHE A 14 4.64 -2.31 5.46
C PHE A 14 5.27 -1.18 4.64
N VAL A 15 5.20 0.07 5.12
CA VAL A 15 5.84 1.22 4.45
C VAL A 15 7.34 1.03 4.36
N LEU A 16 8.03 0.70 5.46
CA LEU A 16 9.50 0.62 5.46
C LEU A 16 10.00 -0.58 4.66
N LEU A 17 9.34 -1.74 4.76
CA LEU A 17 9.70 -2.91 3.97
C LEU A 17 9.53 -2.64 2.46
N GLY A 18 8.50 -1.91 2.08
CA GLY A 18 8.29 -1.47 0.69
C GLY A 18 9.42 -0.56 0.20
N LEU A 19 9.83 0.42 1.00
CA LEU A 19 10.94 1.33 0.63
C LEU A 19 12.29 0.61 0.53
N VAL A 20 12.52 -0.45 1.33
CA VAL A 20 13.73 -1.29 1.23
C VAL A 20 13.64 -2.21 -0.01
N ALA A 21 12.43 -2.65 -0.38
CA ALA A 21 12.23 -3.49 -1.56
C ALA A 21 12.50 -2.76 -2.89
N GLU A 22 12.34 -1.44 -2.93
CA GLU A 22 12.64 -0.63 -4.12
C GLU A 22 14.15 -0.68 -4.46
N PHE A 23 15.01 -0.47 -3.45
CA PHE A 23 16.47 -0.61 -3.56
C PHE A 23 17.15 -0.63 -2.18
N PRO A 24 18.34 -1.25 -2.07
CA PRO A 24 19.14 -1.28 -0.84
C PRO A 24 19.36 0.13 -0.29
N SER A 25 19.18 0.32 1.02
CA SER A 25 19.19 1.67 1.59
C SER A 25 19.66 1.72 3.03
N HIS A 26 20.40 2.78 3.35
CA HIS A 26 20.65 3.17 4.72
C HIS A 26 19.39 3.77 5.36
N ALA A 27 19.18 3.57 6.67
CA ALA A 27 18.00 4.10 7.40
C ALA A 27 17.81 5.61 7.24
N TYR A 28 18.89 6.39 7.16
CA TYR A 28 18.84 7.82 6.89
C TYR A 28 18.25 8.12 5.51
N ASN A 29 18.65 7.38 4.46
CA ASN A 29 18.17 7.58 3.10
C ASN A 29 16.68 7.16 2.97
N ILE A 30 16.24 6.16 3.74
CA ILE A 30 14.81 5.82 3.85
C ILE A 30 14.02 7.01 4.41
N ASN A 31 14.53 7.65 5.49
CA ASN A 31 13.89 8.84 6.03
C ASN A 31 13.83 9.99 5.02
N GLN A 32 14.91 10.22 4.29
CA GLN A 32 14.98 11.27 3.26
C GLN A 32 13.94 11.03 2.16
N ARG A 33 13.80 9.80 1.64
CA ARG A 33 12.77 9.45 0.64
C ARG A 33 11.35 9.65 1.16
N ILE A 34 11.07 9.33 2.42
CA ILE A 34 9.76 9.58 3.04
C ILE A 34 9.44 11.08 3.02
N GLU A 35 10.43 11.94 3.26
CA GLU A 35 10.25 13.39 3.21
C GLU A 35 10.09 13.91 1.79
N GLU A 36 10.98 13.53 0.89
CA GLU A 36 10.99 13.96 -0.52
C GLU A 36 9.70 13.58 -1.25
N ARG A 37 9.14 12.41 -0.96
CA ARG A 37 7.87 11.94 -1.53
C ARG A 37 6.63 12.46 -0.78
N GLY A 38 6.79 13.28 0.25
CA GLY A 38 5.68 13.79 1.05
C GLY A 38 4.88 12.69 1.77
N MET A 39 5.46 11.51 1.98
CA MET A 39 4.75 10.34 2.51
C MET A 39 4.18 10.57 3.92
N ARG A 40 4.76 11.51 4.69
CA ARG A 40 4.24 11.84 6.04
C ARG A 40 2.84 12.45 6.03
N ALA A 41 2.38 12.97 4.91
CA ALA A 41 1.04 13.53 4.78
C ALA A 41 -0.05 12.44 4.75
N TRP A 42 0.31 11.21 4.38
CA TRP A 42 -0.62 10.10 4.19
C TRP A 42 -0.17 8.77 4.83
N THR A 43 0.98 8.75 5.52
CA THR A 43 1.42 7.63 6.36
C THR A 43 1.65 8.09 7.80
N ALA A 44 1.45 7.20 8.77
CA ALA A 44 1.69 7.49 10.19
C ALA A 44 3.15 7.27 10.62
N ILE A 45 4.15 7.53 9.72
CA ILE A 45 5.57 7.31 10.01
C ILE A 45 6.25 8.55 10.54
N GLY A 46 6.72 8.49 11.80
CA GLY A 46 7.60 9.50 12.42
C GLY A 46 9.08 9.16 12.25
N LYS A 47 9.95 10.20 12.28
CA LYS A 47 11.42 10.04 12.19
C LYS A 47 11.98 9.04 13.20
N SER A 48 11.55 9.15 14.46
CA SER A 48 12.02 8.31 15.57
C SER A 48 11.63 6.83 15.44
N SER A 49 10.62 6.50 14.64
CA SER A 49 10.16 5.12 14.50
C SER A 49 10.94 4.31 13.46
N ILE A 50 11.70 4.95 12.56
CA ILE A 50 12.35 4.27 11.44
C ILE A 50 13.38 3.24 11.92
N TYR A 51 14.31 3.64 12.79
CA TYR A 51 15.35 2.72 13.28
C TYR A 51 14.78 1.55 14.08
N ARG A 52 13.76 1.81 14.91
CA ARG A 52 13.08 0.75 15.68
C ARG A 52 12.38 -0.23 14.75
N VAL A 53 11.63 0.27 13.77
CA VAL A 53 10.86 -0.60 12.84
C VAL A 53 11.78 -1.37 11.91
N ILE A 54 12.91 -0.80 11.48
CA ILE A 54 13.92 -1.56 10.71
C ILE A 54 14.52 -2.68 11.56
N GLY A 55 14.80 -2.44 12.85
CA GLY A 55 15.23 -3.50 13.77
C GLY A 55 14.18 -4.61 13.92
N GLU A 56 12.91 -4.26 14.04
CA GLU A 56 11.81 -5.26 14.07
C GLU A 56 11.74 -6.08 12.76
N LEU A 57 12.02 -5.46 11.60
CA LEU A 57 12.07 -6.17 10.32
C LEU A 57 13.31 -7.07 10.19
N GLU A 58 14.45 -6.64 10.77
CA GLU A 58 15.69 -7.43 10.86
C GLU A 58 15.48 -8.65 11.77
N ASP A 59 14.90 -8.46 12.97
CA ASP A 59 14.56 -9.53 13.92
C ASP A 59 13.57 -10.56 13.33
N ALA A 60 12.68 -10.11 12.43
CA ALA A 60 11.75 -10.96 11.71
C ALA A 60 12.34 -11.61 10.44
N GLU A 61 13.62 -11.39 10.15
CA GLU A 61 14.32 -11.86 8.96
C GLU A 61 13.70 -11.38 7.62
N PHE A 62 12.96 -10.26 7.64
CA PHE A 62 12.38 -9.67 6.42
C PHE A 62 13.36 -8.77 5.70
N VAL A 63 14.34 -8.23 6.42
CA VAL A 63 15.48 -7.51 5.87
C VAL A 63 16.77 -8.08 6.44
N GLU A 64 17.84 -7.95 5.68
CA GLU A 64 19.22 -8.19 6.09
C GLU A 64 20.05 -6.95 5.80
N PHE A 65 21.27 -6.86 6.31
CA PHE A 65 22.15 -5.74 6.02
C PHE A 65 23.55 -6.21 5.66
N TYR A 66 24.25 -5.38 4.93
CA TYR A 66 25.70 -5.40 4.78
C TYR A 66 26.29 -4.07 5.21
N GLU A 67 27.57 -4.05 5.54
CA GLU A 67 28.29 -2.84 5.92
C GLU A 67 28.97 -2.23 4.70
N GLU A 68 28.86 -0.90 4.58
CA GLU A 68 29.51 -0.12 3.55
C GLU A 68 30.26 1.05 4.20
N GLU A 69 31.49 1.29 3.78
CA GLU A 69 32.26 2.44 4.24
C GLU A 69 32.01 3.64 3.31
N VAL A 70 31.39 4.69 3.87
CA VAL A 70 31.11 5.94 3.15
C VAL A 70 31.64 7.09 3.99
N ASP A 71 32.54 7.92 3.42
CA ASP A 71 33.17 9.07 4.11
C ASP A 71 33.84 8.68 5.44
N ASN A 72 34.64 7.60 5.46
CA ASN A 72 35.31 7.04 6.64
C ASN A 72 34.33 6.66 7.79
N ARG A 73 33.08 6.33 7.47
CA ARG A 73 32.09 5.83 8.44
C ARG A 73 31.46 4.55 7.91
N VAL A 74 31.41 3.54 8.77
CA VAL A 74 30.72 2.29 8.48
C VAL A 74 29.20 2.52 8.61
N ARG A 75 28.45 2.18 7.56
CA ARG A 75 26.99 2.32 7.51
C ARG A 75 26.35 0.96 7.19
N LYS A 76 25.25 0.63 7.87
CA LYS A 76 24.41 -0.52 7.53
C LYS A 76 23.54 -0.16 6.33
N ILE A 77 23.64 -0.94 5.28
CA ILE A 77 22.77 -0.89 4.11
C ILE A 77 21.80 -2.06 4.18
N TYR A 78 20.51 -1.77 4.32
CA TYR A 78 19.47 -2.78 4.43
C TYR A 78 18.97 -3.19 3.06
N THR A 79 18.75 -4.49 2.89
CA THR A 79 18.18 -5.12 1.69
C THR A 79 17.07 -6.09 2.09
N ILE A 80 16.08 -6.25 1.23
CA ILE A 80 14.96 -7.15 1.50
C ILE A 80 15.37 -8.60 1.26
N THR A 81 14.98 -9.50 2.15
CA THR A 81 15.17 -10.94 1.97
C THR A 81 14.09 -11.54 1.06
N ASN A 82 14.32 -12.78 0.58
CA ASN A 82 13.29 -13.53 -0.15
C ASN A 82 12.01 -13.74 0.68
N LEU A 83 12.14 -13.92 2.00
CA LEU A 83 11.02 -14.04 2.92
C LEU A 83 10.27 -12.71 3.03
N GLY A 84 11.00 -11.61 3.27
CA GLY A 84 10.43 -10.26 3.33
C GLY A 84 9.68 -9.89 2.05
N PHE A 85 10.25 -10.20 0.88
CA PHE A 85 9.59 -9.92 -0.40
C PHE A 85 8.28 -10.72 -0.59
N LYS A 86 8.24 -11.99 -0.19
CA LYS A 86 7.00 -12.79 -0.21
C LYS A 86 5.92 -12.22 0.69
N VAL A 87 6.29 -11.82 1.93
CA VAL A 87 5.37 -11.23 2.90
C VAL A 87 4.85 -9.89 2.40
N LEU A 88 5.73 -9.05 1.86
CA LEU A 88 5.37 -7.75 1.26
C LEU A 88 4.36 -7.93 0.12
N LYS A 89 4.64 -8.78 -0.86
CA LYS A 89 3.74 -9.04 -1.99
C LYS A 89 2.37 -9.56 -1.54
N LYS A 90 2.35 -10.48 -0.58
CA LYS A 90 1.10 -10.99 -0.01
C LYS A 90 0.28 -9.86 0.63
N LYS A 91 0.91 -9.01 1.46
CA LYS A 91 0.23 -7.86 2.08
C LYS A 91 -0.30 -6.89 1.03
N MET A 92 0.52 -6.52 0.01
CA MET A 92 0.11 -5.65 -1.08
C MET A 92 -1.12 -6.19 -1.82
N PHE A 93 -1.06 -7.45 -2.24
CA PHE A 93 -2.16 -8.09 -2.95
C PHE A 93 -3.44 -8.08 -2.12
N ASN A 94 -3.35 -8.44 -0.84
CA ASN A 94 -4.52 -8.46 0.05
C ASN A 94 -5.12 -7.05 0.21
N VAL A 95 -4.30 -6.03 0.47
CA VAL A 95 -4.77 -4.65 0.64
C VAL A 95 -5.45 -4.14 -0.63
N LEU A 96 -4.83 -4.33 -1.80
CA LEU A 96 -5.39 -3.90 -3.08
C LEU A 96 -6.68 -4.65 -3.43
N SER A 97 -6.79 -5.93 -3.10
CA SER A 97 -7.98 -6.75 -3.40
C SER A 97 -9.11 -6.59 -2.39
N GLU A 98 -8.82 -6.13 -1.17
CA GLU A 98 -9.81 -5.91 -0.11
C GLU A 98 -10.26 -4.44 0.01
N PHE A 99 -9.74 -3.55 -0.84
CA PHE A 99 -10.12 -2.14 -0.83
C PHE A 99 -11.63 -1.95 -1.05
N MET A 100 -12.27 -1.21 -0.16
CA MET A 100 -13.72 -1.01 -0.10
C MET A 100 -14.12 0.46 -0.14
N GLY A 101 -13.30 1.33 -0.74
CA GLY A 101 -13.63 2.74 -0.90
C GLY A 101 -13.65 3.54 0.41
N LYS A 102 -12.97 3.08 1.44
CA LYS A 102 -12.75 3.84 2.69
C LYS A 102 -11.36 4.43 2.68
N LYS A 103 -11.14 5.52 3.43
CA LYS A 103 -9.79 6.03 3.66
C LYS A 103 -8.96 4.93 4.33
N ASP A 104 -8.12 4.29 3.56
CA ASP A 104 -7.24 3.20 3.99
C ASP A 104 -5.79 3.60 3.67
N GLU A 105 -5.02 3.89 4.72
CA GLU A 105 -3.61 4.30 4.56
C GLU A 105 -2.77 3.17 3.93
N ASP A 106 -3.07 1.91 4.24
CA ASP A 106 -2.38 0.76 3.64
C ASP A 106 -2.66 0.65 2.13
N PHE A 107 -3.86 1.08 1.67
CA PHE A 107 -4.16 1.11 0.23
C PHE A 107 -3.20 2.06 -0.52
N TYR A 108 -2.97 3.26 -0.02
CA TYR A 108 -2.04 4.20 -0.67
C TYR A 108 -0.60 3.69 -0.65
N VAL A 109 -0.19 2.99 0.43
CA VAL A 109 1.11 2.33 0.50
C VAL A 109 1.21 1.22 -0.55
N ALA A 110 0.22 0.32 -0.61
CA ALA A 110 0.20 -0.76 -1.60
C ALA A 110 0.18 -0.22 -3.04
N PHE A 111 -0.61 0.83 -3.29
CA PHE A 111 -0.73 1.47 -4.60
C PHE A 111 0.57 2.15 -5.02
N SER A 112 1.29 2.81 -4.12
CA SER A 112 2.59 3.44 -4.43
C SER A 112 3.68 2.42 -4.83
N MET A 113 3.51 1.17 -4.44
CA MET A 113 4.42 0.05 -4.73
C MET A 113 3.86 -0.92 -5.79
N LEU A 114 2.81 -0.51 -6.51
CA LEU A 114 2.11 -1.36 -7.49
C LEU A 114 3.06 -2.10 -8.44
N PRO A 115 4.16 -1.51 -8.96
CA PRO A 115 5.10 -2.17 -9.86
C PRO A 115 5.86 -3.37 -9.26
N LEU A 116 5.85 -3.57 -7.94
CA LEU A 116 6.43 -4.76 -7.29
C LEU A 116 5.58 -6.03 -7.47
N LEU A 117 4.30 -5.88 -7.86
CA LEU A 117 3.45 -6.98 -8.27
C LEU A 117 3.58 -7.22 -9.78
N SER A 118 3.46 -8.48 -10.21
CA SER A 118 3.32 -8.77 -11.63
C SER A 118 2.03 -8.15 -12.17
N ARG A 119 1.99 -7.85 -13.48
CA ARG A 119 0.83 -7.28 -14.16
C ARG A 119 -0.44 -8.12 -13.94
N GLU A 120 -0.31 -9.44 -13.94
CA GLU A 120 -1.42 -10.35 -13.67
C GLU A 120 -1.94 -10.21 -12.24
N GLU A 121 -1.04 -10.12 -11.25
CA GLU A 121 -1.40 -9.90 -9.84
C GLU A 121 -2.08 -8.54 -9.64
N GLN A 122 -1.59 -7.48 -10.29
CA GLN A 122 -2.18 -6.14 -10.25
C GLN A 122 -3.63 -6.18 -10.78
N ILE A 123 -3.83 -6.69 -11.99
CA ILE A 123 -5.15 -6.79 -12.63
C ILE A 123 -6.11 -7.62 -11.76
N LYS A 124 -5.65 -8.76 -11.23
CA LYS A 124 -6.46 -9.63 -10.37
C LYS A 124 -6.88 -8.93 -9.08
N ALA A 125 -5.95 -8.25 -8.40
CA ALA A 125 -6.25 -7.55 -7.16
C ALA A 125 -7.26 -6.41 -7.38
N ILE A 126 -7.04 -5.57 -8.39
CA ILE A 126 -7.92 -4.43 -8.68
C ILE A 126 -9.32 -4.89 -9.14
N ASN A 127 -9.42 -5.93 -9.99
CA ASN A 127 -10.72 -6.48 -10.38
C ASN A 127 -11.49 -7.03 -9.17
N HIS A 128 -10.81 -7.72 -8.26
CA HIS A 128 -11.46 -8.25 -7.05
C HIS A 128 -12.04 -7.13 -6.17
N SER A 129 -11.29 -6.04 -6.00
CA SER A 129 -11.78 -4.85 -5.31
C SER A 129 -12.96 -4.20 -6.04
N LEU A 130 -12.88 -4.04 -7.36
CA LEU A 130 -13.97 -3.49 -8.17
C LEU A 130 -15.27 -4.28 -8.03
N ASP A 131 -15.20 -5.60 -8.08
CA ASP A 131 -16.39 -6.45 -7.93
C ASP A 131 -17.04 -6.27 -6.55
N LYS A 132 -16.23 -6.18 -5.50
CA LYS A 132 -16.71 -5.93 -4.13
C LYS A 132 -17.39 -4.56 -4.01
N ILE A 133 -16.72 -3.50 -4.49
CA ILE A 133 -17.23 -2.13 -4.40
C ILE A 133 -18.53 -1.99 -5.21
N LYS A 134 -18.57 -2.52 -6.45
CA LYS A 134 -19.77 -2.51 -7.29
C LYS A 134 -20.95 -3.23 -6.62
N LYS A 135 -20.70 -4.39 -6.02
CA LYS A 135 -21.71 -5.14 -5.28
C LYS A 135 -22.22 -4.36 -4.07
N HIS A 136 -21.30 -3.74 -3.30
CA HIS A 136 -21.66 -2.94 -2.13
C HIS A 136 -22.48 -1.70 -2.52
N LYS A 137 -22.04 -0.96 -3.55
CA LYS A 137 -22.76 0.20 -4.09
C LYS A 137 -24.18 -0.17 -4.51
N LYS A 138 -24.34 -1.26 -5.28
CA LYS A 138 -25.65 -1.75 -5.70
C LYS A 138 -26.58 -2.10 -4.52
N GLY A 139 -26.02 -2.68 -3.44
CA GLY A 139 -26.78 -2.93 -2.21
C GLY A 139 -27.28 -1.65 -1.53
N LEU A 140 -26.43 -0.60 -1.48
CA LEU A 140 -26.81 0.70 -0.93
C LEU A 140 -27.87 1.42 -1.80
N GLU A 141 -27.74 1.34 -3.13
CA GLU A 141 -28.71 1.89 -4.08
C GLU A 141 -30.08 1.25 -3.87
N TRP A 142 -30.12 -0.09 -3.76
CA TRP A 142 -31.36 -0.80 -3.44
C TRP A 142 -31.97 -0.35 -2.11
N MET A 143 -31.14 -0.21 -1.05
CA MET A 143 -31.61 0.28 0.26
C MET A 143 -32.16 1.71 0.17
N LEU A 144 -31.52 2.58 -0.62
CA LEU A 144 -31.98 3.95 -0.84
C LEU A 144 -33.34 3.99 -1.53
N GLU A 145 -33.55 3.16 -2.56
CA GLU A 145 -34.84 3.02 -3.26
C GLU A 145 -35.95 2.61 -2.30
N GLN A 146 -35.71 1.59 -1.45
CA GLN A 146 -36.69 1.13 -0.46
C GLN A 146 -37.01 2.20 0.60
N ASN A 147 -36.09 3.14 0.85
CA ASN A 147 -36.20 4.21 1.84
C ASN A 147 -36.35 5.61 1.20
N SER A 148 -36.77 5.70 -0.04
CA SER A 148 -36.92 6.98 -0.78
C SER A 148 -37.88 7.95 -0.14
N HIS A 149 -38.88 7.49 0.64
CA HIS A 149 -39.84 8.25 1.40
C HIS A 149 -39.29 8.83 2.71
N MET A 150 -38.09 8.41 3.14
CA MET A 150 -37.49 8.87 4.40
C MET A 150 -36.99 10.33 4.33
N PRO A 151 -36.82 10.98 5.49
CA PRO A 151 -36.28 12.35 5.58
C PRO A 151 -34.86 12.44 4.98
N LEU A 152 -34.46 13.65 4.59
CA LEU A 152 -33.15 13.93 3.95
C LEU A 152 -31.97 13.38 4.74
N ASN A 153 -31.97 13.52 6.07
CA ASN A 153 -30.90 13.05 6.95
C ASN A 153 -30.72 11.50 6.88
N VAL A 154 -31.82 10.75 6.73
CA VAL A 154 -31.76 9.28 6.57
C VAL A 154 -31.29 8.91 5.17
N ARG A 155 -31.88 9.52 4.13
CA ARG A 155 -31.46 9.25 2.74
C ARG A 155 -30.00 9.59 2.51
N GLY A 156 -29.51 10.66 3.13
CA GLY A 156 -28.11 11.08 3.05
C GLY A 156 -27.10 10.05 3.57
N LEU A 157 -27.50 9.17 4.52
CA LEU A 157 -26.66 8.08 5.01
C LEU A 157 -26.39 7.01 3.94
N PHE A 158 -27.24 6.91 2.93
CA PHE A 158 -27.04 6.02 1.77
C PHE A 158 -26.42 6.78 0.59
N GLU A 159 -26.92 7.95 0.29
CA GLU A 159 -26.50 8.77 -0.86
C GLU A 159 -25.01 9.12 -0.81
N HIS A 160 -24.49 9.50 0.36
CA HIS A 160 -23.10 9.88 0.52
C HIS A 160 -22.13 8.72 0.21
N PRO A 161 -22.25 7.52 0.82
CA PRO A 161 -21.37 6.41 0.48
C PRO A 161 -21.56 5.92 -0.97
N ILE A 162 -22.76 5.97 -1.56
CA ILE A 162 -23.00 5.64 -2.97
C ILE A 162 -22.13 6.51 -3.88
N ARG A 163 -22.04 7.81 -3.62
CA ARG A 163 -21.22 8.75 -4.41
C ARG A 163 -19.73 8.49 -4.24
N ILE A 164 -19.28 8.26 -3.00
CA ILE A 164 -17.87 7.91 -2.73
C ILE A 164 -17.47 6.64 -3.50
N LEU A 165 -18.28 5.57 -3.36
CA LEU A 165 -18.03 4.31 -4.06
C LEU A 165 -18.06 4.48 -5.59
N GLY A 166 -18.88 5.40 -6.11
CA GLY A 166 -18.88 5.75 -7.54
C GLY A 166 -17.53 6.28 -7.98
N THR A 167 -16.98 7.26 -7.25
CA THR A 167 -15.66 7.84 -7.53
C THR A 167 -14.53 6.80 -7.42
N ASP A 168 -14.60 5.91 -6.42
CA ASP A 168 -13.59 4.84 -6.25
C ASP A 168 -13.66 3.83 -7.39
N ILE A 169 -14.86 3.49 -7.90
CA ILE A 169 -15.03 2.64 -9.08
C ILE A 169 -14.38 3.28 -10.31
N GLU A 170 -14.68 4.55 -10.59
CA GLU A 170 -14.08 5.30 -11.71
C GLU A 170 -12.55 5.33 -11.62
N PHE A 171 -12.01 5.56 -10.43
CA PHE A 171 -10.56 5.53 -10.19
C PHE A 171 -9.95 4.15 -10.47
N LEU A 172 -10.52 3.07 -9.92
CA LEU A 172 -9.98 1.74 -10.13
C LEU A 172 -10.12 1.25 -11.58
N GLU A 173 -11.18 1.65 -12.29
CA GLU A 173 -11.34 1.39 -13.72
C GLU A 173 -10.27 2.11 -14.53
N TRP A 174 -9.98 3.38 -14.22
CA TRP A 174 -8.87 4.12 -14.80
C TRP A 174 -7.52 3.43 -14.53
N VAL A 175 -7.27 2.97 -13.30
CA VAL A 175 -6.04 2.22 -12.97
C VAL A 175 -5.89 0.99 -13.85
N LEU A 176 -6.97 0.20 -14.03
CA LEU A 176 -6.93 -0.99 -14.89
C LEU A 176 -6.61 -0.64 -16.36
N GLU A 177 -7.14 0.47 -16.86
CA GLU A 177 -6.84 0.92 -18.22
C GLU A 177 -5.35 1.31 -18.36
N GLU A 178 -4.81 2.04 -17.38
CA GLU A 178 -3.39 2.44 -17.40
C GLU A 178 -2.46 1.22 -17.29
N ILE A 179 -2.77 0.23 -16.43
CA ILE A 179 -2.03 -1.03 -16.36
C ILE A 179 -2.03 -1.73 -17.73
N LYS A 180 -3.18 -1.80 -18.42
CA LYS A 180 -3.29 -2.40 -19.75
C LYS A 180 -2.47 -1.68 -20.82
N LYS A 181 -2.30 -0.36 -20.70
CA LYS A 181 -1.46 0.45 -21.60
C LYS A 181 0.04 0.33 -21.29
N GLY A 182 0.43 -0.31 -20.17
CA GLY A 182 1.82 -0.43 -19.72
C GLY A 182 2.30 0.71 -18.85
N GLY A 183 1.40 1.51 -18.28
CA GLY A 183 1.69 2.61 -17.35
C GLY A 183 2.15 2.16 -15.95
N ASP A 184 2.18 0.85 -15.73
CA ASP A 184 2.56 0.20 -14.47
C ASP A 184 4.05 -0.20 -14.41
N GLN A 185 4.83 0.09 -15.45
CA GLN A 185 6.23 -0.30 -15.51
C GLN A 185 7.09 0.58 -14.60
N PHE A 186 7.90 -0.06 -13.80
CA PHE A 186 8.91 0.59 -12.98
C PHE A 186 10.00 1.14 -13.91
N ASP A 187 10.02 2.44 -14.09
CA ASP A 187 11.12 3.10 -14.74
C ASP A 187 12.28 3.25 -13.74
N SER A 188 13.19 2.28 -13.76
CA SER A 188 14.37 2.28 -12.90
C SER A 188 15.27 3.52 -13.09
N GLU A 189 15.15 4.22 -14.21
CA GLU A 189 15.89 5.47 -14.46
C GLU A 189 15.29 6.68 -13.75
N SER A 190 13.99 6.68 -13.46
CA SER A 190 13.32 7.80 -12.78
C SER A 190 13.47 7.79 -11.26
N TYR A 191 13.83 6.66 -10.66
CA TYR A 191 13.95 6.49 -9.19
C TYR A 191 15.40 6.38 -8.68
N GLY A 192 16.39 6.40 -9.56
CA GLY A 192 17.82 6.22 -9.22
C GLY A 192 18.69 7.48 -9.33
N LYS A 193 18.07 8.68 -9.36
CA LYS A 193 18.85 9.95 -9.35
C LYS A 193 18.66 10.69 -8.06
#